data_be2f962865ce5722cdfac4cbfc9d22d5
#
_entry.id   be2f962865ce5722cdfac4cbfc9d22d5
#
_cell.length_a   1.000
_cell.length_b   1.000
_cell.length_c   1.000
_cell.angle_alpha   90.00
_cell.angle_beta   90.00
_cell.angle_gamma   90.00
#
_symmetry.space_group_name_H-M   'P 1'
#
loop_
_entity.id
_entity.type
_entity.pdbx_description
1 polymer ?
#
loop_
_entity_poly.entity_id
_entity_poly.type
_entity_poly.pdbx_seq_one_letter_code
_entity_poly.pdbx_strand_id
1 'polypeptide(L)'
;GGDMNNYGLTVAAVSTPRGKGGVAMVRVTGSEALKVAERVFAPASGKKLSDYPANTAVHGVFSSSDGEFDDGMCVFFRAPRSFTGEDTAELYCHGGLLVTKKLLEAVIEAGASYAGPGEFTRRAFINGKLTLTEAEAVGDMIDAVSEAHLGAGLRRLRGALSKRVGEVYDTLRHLAASAYAFIDYPDEDLADVPVDEMKKTLE
;
A
#
# COMPACT_ATOMS: atom_id res chain seq x y z
N GLY A 1 -10.94 20.53 9.47
CA GLY A 1 -10.85 20.54 8.02
C GLY A 1 -9.40 20.25 7.62
N GLY A 2 -9.03 18.97 7.52
CA GLY A 2 -7.70 18.58 7.01
C GLY A 2 -7.78 18.51 5.50
N ASP A 3 -6.89 19.21 4.84
CA ASP A 3 -6.76 19.28 3.39
C ASP A 3 -6.67 17.89 2.76
N MET A 4 -7.64 17.54 1.93
CA MET A 4 -7.69 16.29 1.14
C MET A 4 -6.77 16.34 -0.10
N ASN A 5 -5.69 17.12 -0.11
CA ASN A 5 -4.90 17.35 -1.32
C ASN A 5 -3.41 17.02 -1.17
N ASN A 6 -3.06 15.92 -0.49
CA ASN A 6 -1.68 15.41 -0.42
C ASN A 6 -1.27 14.60 -1.67
N TYR A 7 -1.99 14.73 -2.78
CA TYR A 7 -1.63 14.08 -4.04
C TYR A 7 -0.29 14.63 -4.55
N GLY A 8 0.66 13.72 -4.77
CA GLY A 8 2.01 14.07 -5.26
C GLY A 8 3.01 14.47 -4.18
N LEU A 9 2.57 14.68 -2.92
CA LEU A 9 3.49 14.96 -1.81
C LEU A 9 4.08 13.66 -1.24
N THR A 10 5.34 13.72 -0.84
CA THR A 10 5.93 12.69 0.02
C THR A 10 5.40 12.86 1.42
N VAL A 11 4.83 11.79 1.98
CA VAL A 11 4.20 11.79 3.31
C VAL A 11 4.81 10.78 4.24
N ALA A 12 4.73 11.04 5.55
CA ALA A 12 5.26 10.18 6.59
C ALA A 12 4.33 10.06 7.79
N ALA A 13 4.36 8.90 8.42
CA ALA A 13 3.72 8.64 9.71
C ALA A 13 4.41 7.53 10.48
N VAL A 14 4.20 7.51 11.79
CA VAL A 14 4.50 6.33 12.62
C VAL A 14 3.49 5.24 12.28
N SER A 15 3.99 4.06 11.91
CA SER A 15 3.17 2.92 11.49
C SER A 15 3.15 1.76 12.51
N THR A 16 3.73 1.95 13.68
CA THR A 16 3.62 1.05 14.83
C THR A 16 2.66 1.64 15.87
N PRO A 17 2.03 0.81 16.73
CA PRO A 17 1.18 1.30 17.81
C PRO A 17 1.92 2.30 18.71
N ARG A 18 1.16 3.26 19.26
CA ARG A 18 1.70 4.19 20.25
C ARG A 18 1.97 3.46 21.57
N GLY A 19 3.17 3.62 22.11
CA GLY A 19 3.54 3.00 23.39
C GLY A 19 5.04 2.73 23.47
N LYS A 20 5.48 2.13 24.58
CA LYS A 20 6.85 1.66 24.74
C LYS A 20 6.95 0.26 24.12
N GLY A 21 7.91 0.08 23.22
CA GLY A 21 8.20 -1.20 22.60
C GLY A 21 9.69 -1.35 22.31
N GLY A 22 10.13 -2.50 21.84
CA GLY A 22 11.53 -2.70 21.41
C GLY A 22 11.84 -1.94 20.12
N VAL A 23 10.86 -1.81 19.22
CA VAL A 23 11.02 -1.18 17.91
C VAL A 23 9.82 -0.30 17.61
N ALA A 24 10.06 0.83 16.94
CA ALA A 24 9.05 1.63 16.27
C ALA A 24 9.45 1.84 14.81
N MET A 25 8.45 2.07 13.95
CA MET A 25 8.66 2.27 12.53
C MET A 25 7.98 3.54 12.04
N VAL A 26 8.74 4.38 11.34
CA VAL A 26 8.25 5.53 10.58
C VAL A 26 8.28 5.14 9.10
N ARG A 27 7.13 5.24 8.43
CA ARG A 27 7.02 5.02 6.99
C ARG A 27 6.95 6.35 6.26
N VAL A 28 7.73 6.44 5.18
CA VAL A 28 7.78 7.59 4.25
C VAL A 28 7.42 7.06 2.87
N THR A 29 6.45 7.67 2.18
CA THR A 29 6.07 7.27 0.82
C THR A 29 5.88 8.48 -0.08
N GLY A 30 6.25 8.34 -1.36
CA GLY A 30 6.17 9.37 -2.39
C GLY A 30 7.47 9.52 -3.19
N SER A 31 7.45 10.38 -4.19
CA SER A 31 8.57 10.56 -5.14
C SER A 31 9.90 10.97 -4.50
N GLU A 32 9.88 11.64 -3.35
CA GLU A 32 11.06 12.09 -2.64
C GLU A 32 11.44 11.19 -1.44
N ALA A 33 10.78 10.02 -1.29
CA ALA A 33 10.96 9.15 -0.13
C ALA A 33 12.42 8.73 0.10
N LEU A 34 13.18 8.42 -0.97
CA LEU A 34 14.60 8.09 -0.89
C LEU A 34 15.42 9.28 -0.39
N LYS A 35 15.20 10.47 -0.95
CA LYS A 35 15.96 11.67 -0.56
C LYS A 35 15.68 12.09 0.86
N VAL A 36 14.43 11.98 1.30
CA VAL A 36 14.04 12.24 2.69
C VAL A 36 14.73 11.25 3.62
N ALA A 37 14.72 9.95 3.29
CA ALA A 37 15.40 8.92 4.07
C ALA A 37 16.92 9.19 4.15
N GLU A 38 17.60 9.52 3.06
CA GLU A 38 19.04 9.81 3.02
C GLU A 38 19.44 11.06 3.81
N ARG A 39 18.51 11.99 4.07
CA ARG A 39 18.78 13.17 4.91
C ARG A 39 18.77 12.87 6.41
N VAL A 40 18.06 11.83 6.82
CA VAL A 40 17.86 11.48 8.23
C VAL A 40 18.55 10.18 8.64
N PHE A 41 19.04 9.40 7.68
CA PHE A 41 19.64 8.09 7.92
C PHE A 41 20.97 7.94 7.17
N ALA A 42 22.01 7.63 7.89
CA ALA A 42 23.34 7.35 7.36
C ALA A 42 23.69 5.86 7.55
N PRO A 43 23.85 5.07 6.46
CA PRO A 43 24.29 3.68 6.58
C PRO A 43 25.64 3.57 7.28
N ALA A 44 25.77 2.58 8.20
CA ALA A 44 27.01 2.33 8.95
C ALA A 44 28.22 1.98 8.07
N SER A 45 28.00 1.54 6.83
CA SER A 45 29.05 1.26 5.85
C SER A 45 29.69 2.51 5.24
N GLY A 46 29.11 3.70 5.44
CA GLY A 46 29.48 4.96 4.80
C GLY A 46 29.02 5.11 3.35
N LYS A 47 28.28 4.14 2.80
CA LYS A 47 27.64 4.24 1.48
C LYS A 47 26.35 5.04 1.57
N LYS A 48 25.82 5.52 0.43
CA LYS A 48 24.47 6.09 0.37
C LYS A 48 23.42 4.99 0.42
N LEU A 49 22.22 5.29 0.89
CA LEU A 49 21.10 4.34 0.86
C LEU A 49 20.74 3.92 -0.57
N SER A 50 20.88 4.83 -1.53
CA SER A 50 20.70 4.58 -2.97
C SER A 50 21.67 3.56 -3.58
N ASP A 51 22.80 3.29 -2.94
CA ASP A 51 23.79 2.32 -3.41
C ASP A 51 23.42 0.87 -3.08
N TYR A 52 22.40 0.68 -2.22
CA TYR A 52 21.92 -0.65 -1.87
C TYR A 52 20.78 -1.12 -2.78
N PRO A 53 20.70 -2.43 -3.03
CA PRO A 53 19.53 -2.99 -3.70
C PRO A 53 18.23 -2.65 -2.93
N ALA A 54 17.16 -2.39 -3.65
CA ALA A 54 15.84 -2.24 -3.03
C ALA A 54 15.47 -3.49 -2.21
N ASN A 55 14.62 -3.33 -1.20
CA ASN A 55 14.18 -4.38 -0.27
C ASN A 55 15.31 -4.98 0.60
N THR A 56 16.41 -4.25 0.75
CA THR A 56 17.52 -4.62 1.63
C THR A 56 17.40 -3.86 2.94
N ALA A 57 17.53 -4.59 4.05
CA ALA A 57 17.61 -3.99 5.37
C ALA A 57 19.04 -3.47 5.61
N VAL A 58 19.18 -2.17 5.80
CA VAL A 58 20.45 -1.48 5.96
C VAL A 58 20.54 -0.94 7.38
N HIS A 59 21.57 -1.33 8.13
CA HIS A 59 21.86 -0.76 9.45
C HIS A 59 22.57 0.58 9.33
N GLY A 60 22.23 1.52 10.21
CA GLY A 60 22.81 2.85 10.20
C GLY A 60 22.34 3.70 11.38
N VAL A 61 22.63 4.98 11.32
CA VAL A 61 22.39 5.95 12.38
C VAL A 61 21.36 6.98 11.91
N PHE A 62 20.44 7.34 12.79
CA PHE A 62 19.47 8.41 12.60
C PHE A 62 19.99 9.72 13.16
N SER A 63 19.85 10.79 12.38
CA SER A 63 20.26 12.14 12.76
C SER A 63 19.20 13.19 12.40
N SER A 64 19.24 14.29 13.13
CA SER A 64 18.47 15.51 12.86
C SER A 64 19.41 16.70 12.81
N SER A 65 18.86 17.93 12.71
CA SER A 65 19.63 19.19 12.85
C SER A 65 20.43 19.27 14.17
N ASP A 66 19.97 18.57 15.23
CA ASP A 66 20.60 18.55 16.55
C ASP A 66 21.73 17.49 16.67
N GLY A 67 21.95 16.68 15.63
CA GLY A 67 22.93 15.60 15.61
C GLY A 67 22.29 14.20 15.66
N GLU A 68 23.15 13.21 15.90
CA GLU A 68 22.72 11.80 16.00
C GLU A 68 21.88 11.58 17.25
N PHE A 69 20.83 10.74 17.14
CA PHE A 69 19.91 10.50 18.26
C PHE A 69 19.51 9.03 18.43
N ASP A 70 19.73 8.17 17.45
CA ASP A 70 19.44 6.74 17.53
C ASP A 70 20.20 5.97 16.45
N ASP A 71 20.29 4.64 16.61
CA ASP A 71 20.70 3.72 15.55
C ASP A 71 19.59 2.72 15.24
N GLY A 72 19.59 2.19 14.04
CA GLY A 72 18.54 1.29 13.61
C GLY A 72 18.67 0.84 12.17
N MET A 73 17.54 0.62 11.53
CA MET A 73 17.53 0.05 10.18
C MET A 73 16.66 0.88 9.25
N CYS A 74 17.03 0.88 7.97
CA CYS A 74 16.20 1.41 6.90
C CYS A 74 16.01 0.33 5.83
N VAL A 75 14.77 0.21 5.33
CA VAL A 75 14.45 -0.58 4.14
C VAL A 75 13.84 0.35 3.12
N PHE A 76 14.38 0.35 1.91
CA PHE A 76 13.84 1.14 0.80
C PHE A 76 13.19 0.25 -0.25
N PHE A 77 11.95 0.56 -0.61
CA PHE A 77 11.15 -0.13 -1.62
C PHE A 77 10.98 0.79 -2.83
N ARG A 78 11.40 0.33 -4.00
CA ARG A 78 11.19 1.08 -5.25
C ARG A 78 9.80 0.83 -5.83
N ALA A 79 9.20 1.89 -6.31
CA ALA A 79 7.99 1.81 -7.13
C ALA A 79 8.17 0.84 -8.30
N PRO A 80 7.17 0.06 -8.68
CA PRO A 80 5.87 -0.12 -8.02
C PRO A 80 5.88 -1.22 -6.92
N ARG A 81 7.06 -1.71 -6.51
CA ARG A 81 7.23 -2.87 -5.60
C ARG A 81 7.23 -2.43 -4.13
N SER A 82 6.23 -1.66 -3.72
CA SER A 82 5.99 -1.22 -2.36
C SER A 82 4.52 -1.44 -1.99
N PHE A 83 4.17 -1.23 -0.74
CA PHE A 83 2.78 -1.30 -0.28
C PHE A 83 1.90 -0.26 -0.99
N THR A 84 2.36 0.97 -1.09
CA THR A 84 1.61 2.09 -1.70
C THR A 84 1.70 2.11 -3.23
N GLY A 85 2.63 1.34 -3.84
CA GLY A 85 2.97 1.46 -5.26
C GLY A 85 3.90 2.63 -5.59
N GLU A 86 4.26 3.47 -4.61
CA GLU A 86 5.21 4.56 -4.72
C GLU A 86 6.57 4.17 -4.14
N ASP A 87 7.62 4.96 -4.36
CA ASP A 87 8.86 4.84 -3.61
C ASP A 87 8.56 4.97 -2.11
N THR A 88 9.06 4.04 -1.31
CA THR A 88 8.74 3.97 0.12
C THR A 88 10.00 3.63 0.93
N ALA A 89 10.25 4.38 1.99
CA ALA A 89 11.26 4.07 2.99
C ALA A 89 10.59 3.70 4.31
N GLU A 90 11.05 2.64 4.93
CA GLU A 90 10.68 2.24 6.29
C GLU A 90 11.89 2.38 7.19
N LEU A 91 11.76 3.24 8.20
CA LEU A 91 12.80 3.61 9.16
C LEU A 91 12.47 2.99 10.51
N TYR A 92 13.27 2.04 10.94
CA TYR A 92 13.08 1.28 12.17
C TYR A 92 14.03 1.79 13.24
N CYS A 93 13.48 2.41 14.28
CA CYS A 93 14.21 2.96 15.43
C CYS A 93 13.85 2.21 16.72
N HIS A 94 14.53 2.51 17.83
CA HIS A 94 14.11 2.03 19.15
C HIS A 94 12.71 2.56 19.50
N GLY A 95 11.86 1.70 20.07
CA GLY A 95 10.43 1.95 20.31
C GLY A 95 10.11 2.85 21.51
N GLY A 96 10.99 3.81 21.81
CA GLY A 96 10.76 4.85 22.81
C GLY A 96 9.94 6.00 22.25
N LEU A 97 9.00 6.55 23.03
CA LEU A 97 8.15 7.66 22.59
C LEU A 97 8.93 8.87 22.10
N LEU A 98 10.03 9.22 22.79
CA LEU A 98 10.87 10.36 22.42
C LEU A 98 11.63 10.11 21.12
N VAL A 99 12.23 8.93 20.97
CA VAL A 99 13.00 8.56 19.77
C VAL A 99 12.07 8.52 18.55
N THR A 100 10.92 7.87 18.66
CA THR A 100 9.93 7.79 17.60
C THR A 100 9.43 9.18 17.17
N LYS A 101 9.18 10.07 18.14
CA LYS A 101 8.79 11.45 17.87
C LYS A 101 9.91 12.21 17.15
N LYS A 102 11.16 12.12 17.64
CA LYS A 102 12.32 12.76 17.01
C LYS A 102 12.52 12.28 15.56
N LEU A 103 12.39 10.97 15.30
CA LEU A 103 12.53 10.43 13.97
C LEU A 103 11.45 10.98 13.04
N LEU A 104 10.18 11.01 13.46
CA LEU A 104 9.11 11.58 12.65
C LEU A 104 9.35 13.07 12.36
N GLU A 105 9.72 13.86 13.39
CA GLU A 105 10.05 15.29 13.23
C GLU A 105 11.20 15.50 12.24
N ALA A 106 12.31 14.74 12.38
CA ALA A 106 13.43 14.81 11.44
C ALA A 106 13.02 14.50 9.99
N VAL A 107 12.14 13.51 9.78
CA VAL A 107 11.59 13.16 8.46
C VAL A 107 10.73 14.29 7.88
N ILE A 108 9.93 14.96 8.71
CA ILE A 108 9.13 16.13 8.29
C ILE A 108 10.04 17.32 7.93
N GLU A 109 11.04 17.62 8.76
CA GLU A 109 12.04 18.66 8.49
C GLU A 109 12.84 18.36 7.20
N ALA A 110 13.08 17.06 6.90
CA ALA A 110 13.73 16.62 5.68
C ALA A 110 12.85 16.76 4.42
N GLY A 111 11.60 17.18 4.54
CA GLY A 111 10.73 17.55 3.42
C GLY A 111 9.51 16.63 3.21
N ALA A 112 9.23 15.69 4.10
CA ALA A 112 7.95 14.98 4.08
C ALA A 112 6.84 15.82 4.74
N SER A 113 5.59 15.54 4.38
CA SER A 113 4.39 16.03 5.07
C SER A 113 3.82 14.95 5.97
N TYR A 114 3.02 15.31 6.96
CA TYR A 114 2.31 14.33 7.77
C TYR A 114 1.29 13.55 6.93
N ALA A 115 1.32 12.22 7.01
CA ALA A 115 0.28 11.38 6.43
C ALA A 115 -0.99 11.45 7.29
N GLY A 116 -2.15 11.55 6.64
CA GLY A 116 -3.44 11.42 7.29
C GLY A 116 -3.77 9.96 7.66
N PRO A 117 -4.82 9.73 8.48
CA PRO A 117 -5.30 8.38 8.77
C PRO A 117 -5.65 7.62 7.49
N GLY A 118 -5.17 6.37 7.36
CA GLY A 118 -5.41 5.53 6.19
C GLY A 118 -4.71 5.96 4.90
N GLU A 119 -3.86 6.98 4.91
CA GLU A 119 -3.24 7.55 3.70
C GLU A 119 -2.44 6.52 2.90
N PHE A 120 -1.68 5.64 3.55
CA PHE A 120 -0.91 4.60 2.85
C PHE A 120 -1.82 3.60 2.14
N THR A 121 -2.88 3.14 2.78
CA THR A 121 -3.86 2.23 2.19
C THR A 121 -4.63 2.90 1.05
N ARG A 122 -5.00 4.17 1.22
CA ARG A 122 -5.63 4.98 0.18
C ARG A 122 -4.73 5.09 -1.06
N ARG A 123 -3.43 5.34 -0.91
CA ARG A 123 -2.47 5.38 -2.03
C ARG A 123 -2.31 4.02 -2.68
N ALA A 124 -2.26 2.94 -1.91
CA ALA A 124 -2.24 1.58 -2.44
C ALA A 124 -3.47 1.30 -3.33
N PHE A 125 -4.66 1.74 -2.92
CA PHE A 125 -5.87 1.63 -3.73
C PHE A 125 -5.79 2.47 -5.02
N ILE A 126 -5.41 3.72 -4.93
CA ILE A 126 -5.32 4.63 -6.08
C ILE A 126 -4.28 4.14 -7.11
N ASN A 127 -3.16 3.61 -6.65
CA ASN A 127 -2.10 3.07 -7.48
C ASN A 127 -2.38 1.63 -7.97
N GLY A 128 -3.60 1.11 -7.76
CA GLY A 128 -4.03 -0.20 -8.23
C GLY A 128 -3.32 -1.38 -7.55
N LYS A 129 -2.74 -1.17 -6.36
CA LYS A 129 -2.12 -2.23 -5.54
C LYS A 129 -3.16 -3.04 -4.77
N LEU A 130 -4.26 -2.40 -4.43
CA LEU A 130 -5.39 -2.97 -3.71
C LEU A 130 -6.69 -2.57 -4.42
N THR A 131 -7.66 -3.46 -4.43
CA THR A 131 -9.06 -3.13 -4.71
C THR A 131 -9.67 -2.41 -3.51
N LEU A 132 -10.83 -1.77 -3.67
CA LEU A 132 -11.54 -1.13 -2.56
C LEU A 132 -11.82 -2.12 -1.43
N THR A 133 -12.29 -3.32 -1.76
CA THR A 133 -12.60 -4.38 -0.79
C THR A 133 -11.35 -4.83 -0.01
N GLU A 134 -10.19 -4.90 -0.68
CA GLU A 134 -8.92 -5.25 -0.03
C GLU A 134 -8.42 -4.10 0.86
N ALA A 135 -8.60 -2.85 0.43
CA ALA A 135 -8.25 -1.67 1.22
C ALA A 135 -9.08 -1.60 2.52
N GLU A 136 -10.39 -1.87 2.44
CA GLU A 136 -11.27 -1.97 3.61
C GLU A 136 -10.85 -3.13 4.53
N ALA A 137 -10.48 -4.28 3.95
CA ALA A 137 -10.04 -5.45 4.71
C ALA A 137 -8.76 -5.22 5.52
N VAL A 138 -7.87 -4.31 5.10
CA VAL A 138 -6.70 -3.90 5.89
C VAL A 138 -7.13 -3.30 7.23
N GLY A 139 -8.13 -2.42 7.23
CA GLY A 139 -8.71 -1.85 8.46
C GLY A 139 -9.35 -2.92 9.34
N ASP A 140 -10.21 -3.76 8.75
CA ASP A 140 -10.87 -4.87 9.45
C ASP A 140 -9.87 -5.82 10.14
N MET A 141 -8.73 -6.07 9.50
CA MET A 141 -7.68 -6.95 10.09
C MET A 141 -6.96 -6.28 11.27
N ILE A 142 -6.73 -4.97 11.21
CA ILE A 142 -6.09 -4.21 12.30
C ILE A 142 -7.02 -4.16 13.52
N ASP A 143 -8.33 -4.01 13.30
CA ASP A 143 -9.35 -3.89 14.34
C ASP A 143 -9.92 -5.26 14.79
N ALA A 144 -9.41 -6.38 14.23
CA ALA A 144 -9.93 -7.70 14.52
C ALA A 144 -9.70 -8.10 15.99
N VAL A 145 -10.79 -8.43 16.69
CA VAL A 145 -10.78 -8.87 18.09
C VAL A 145 -11.10 -10.36 18.25
N SER A 146 -11.30 -11.11 17.15
CA SER A 146 -11.55 -12.54 17.15
C SER A 146 -10.92 -13.23 15.95
N GLU A 147 -10.63 -14.53 16.07
CA GLU A 147 -10.09 -15.33 14.95
C GLU A 147 -11.04 -15.37 13.75
N ALA A 148 -12.35 -15.41 14.01
CA ALA A 148 -13.35 -15.39 12.94
C ALA A 148 -13.32 -14.08 12.17
N HIS A 149 -13.18 -12.94 12.85
CA HIS A 149 -13.05 -11.60 12.24
C HIS A 149 -11.75 -11.51 11.44
N LEU A 150 -10.63 -11.92 12.03
CA LEU A 150 -9.32 -11.96 11.35
C LEU A 150 -9.37 -12.84 10.09
N GLY A 151 -9.99 -14.03 10.18
CA GLY A 151 -10.15 -14.94 9.03
C GLY A 151 -11.03 -14.35 7.91
N ALA A 152 -12.06 -13.58 8.26
CA ALA A 152 -12.89 -12.87 7.29
C ALA A 152 -12.10 -11.75 6.57
N GLY A 153 -11.36 -10.94 7.31
CA GLY A 153 -10.47 -9.91 6.78
C GLY A 153 -9.42 -10.50 5.83
N LEU A 154 -8.76 -11.59 6.22
CA LEU A 154 -7.75 -12.26 5.41
C LEU A 154 -8.32 -12.80 4.07
N ARG A 155 -9.53 -13.37 4.07
CA ARG A 155 -10.19 -13.83 2.83
C ARG A 155 -10.49 -12.66 1.89
N ARG A 156 -10.95 -11.50 2.42
CA ARG A 156 -11.16 -10.28 1.64
C ARG A 156 -9.85 -9.74 1.07
N LEU A 157 -8.80 -9.65 1.91
CA LEU A 157 -7.48 -9.17 1.48
C LEU A 157 -6.85 -10.06 0.39
N ARG A 158 -7.16 -11.35 0.37
CA ARG A 158 -6.72 -12.27 -0.71
C ARG A 158 -7.58 -12.18 -1.98
N GLY A 159 -8.48 -11.23 -2.07
CA GLY A 159 -9.26 -10.95 -3.27
C GLY A 159 -10.31 -12.03 -3.60
N ALA A 160 -10.70 -12.88 -2.64
CA ALA A 160 -11.68 -13.95 -2.89
C ALA A 160 -13.02 -13.43 -3.43
N LEU A 161 -13.48 -12.28 -2.95
CA LEU A 161 -14.69 -11.63 -3.45
C LEU A 161 -14.45 -10.98 -4.81
N SER A 162 -13.34 -10.24 -4.96
CA SER A 162 -12.97 -9.56 -6.22
C SER A 162 -12.83 -10.55 -7.37
N LYS A 163 -12.27 -11.74 -7.12
CA LYS A 163 -12.17 -12.82 -8.11
C LYS A 163 -13.55 -13.31 -8.55
N ARG A 164 -14.46 -13.60 -7.61
CA ARG A 164 -15.82 -14.04 -7.95
C ARG A 164 -16.63 -12.99 -8.72
N VAL A 165 -16.53 -11.73 -8.30
CA VAL A 165 -17.17 -10.62 -9.01
C VAL A 165 -16.59 -10.46 -10.42
N GLY A 166 -15.28 -10.61 -10.58
CA GLY A 166 -14.61 -10.60 -11.88
C GLY A 166 -15.12 -11.73 -12.81
N GLU A 167 -15.23 -12.95 -12.30
CA GLU A 167 -15.76 -14.10 -13.05
C GLU A 167 -17.22 -13.85 -13.54
N VAL A 168 -18.07 -13.31 -12.68
CA VAL A 168 -19.46 -12.94 -13.05
C VAL A 168 -19.45 -11.80 -14.06
N TYR A 169 -18.63 -10.79 -13.87
CA TYR A 169 -18.52 -9.66 -14.81
C TYR A 169 -18.06 -10.12 -16.20
N ASP A 170 -17.02 -10.95 -16.28
CA ASP A 170 -16.52 -11.48 -17.56
C ASP A 170 -17.58 -12.34 -18.24
N THR A 171 -18.32 -13.15 -17.50
CA THR A 171 -19.45 -13.94 -18.02
C THR A 171 -20.53 -13.03 -18.61
N LEU A 172 -20.96 -12.00 -17.89
CA LEU A 172 -21.96 -11.03 -18.37
C LEU A 172 -21.46 -10.26 -19.59
N ARG A 173 -20.17 -9.89 -19.62
CA ARG A 173 -19.55 -9.22 -20.76
C ARG A 173 -19.53 -10.10 -22.00
N HIS A 174 -19.22 -11.39 -21.86
CA HIS A 174 -19.28 -12.36 -22.95
C HIS A 174 -20.70 -12.54 -23.49
N LEU A 175 -21.68 -12.68 -22.60
CA LEU A 175 -23.10 -12.77 -22.98
C LEU A 175 -23.58 -11.52 -23.74
N ALA A 176 -23.22 -10.34 -23.24
CA ALA A 176 -23.55 -9.09 -23.90
C ALA A 176 -22.88 -8.98 -25.28
N ALA A 177 -21.61 -9.34 -25.41
CA ALA A 177 -20.90 -9.32 -26.70
C ALA A 177 -21.53 -10.30 -27.70
N SER A 178 -21.92 -11.51 -27.28
CA SER A 178 -22.61 -12.48 -28.11
C SER A 178 -23.97 -11.99 -28.56
N ALA A 179 -24.73 -11.33 -27.67
CA ALA A 179 -26.03 -10.74 -28.03
C ALA A 179 -25.89 -9.59 -29.04
N TYR A 180 -24.89 -8.71 -28.88
CA TYR A 180 -24.60 -7.64 -29.85
C TYR A 180 -24.16 -8.21 -31.21
N ALA A 181 -23.28 -9.22 -31.22
CA ALA A 181 -22.86 -9.86 -32.48
C ALA A 181 -24.05 -10.47 -33.23
N PHE A 182 -24.99 -11.10 -32.53
CA PHE A 182 -26.21 -11.65 -33.13
C PHE A 182 -27.16 -10.58 -33.68
N ILE A 183 -27.22 -9.40 -33.04
CA ILE A 183 -28.05 -8.27 -33.51
C ILE A 183 -27.43 -7.61 -34.73
N ASP A 184 -26.10 -7.42 -34.74
CA ASP A 184 -25.39 -6.70 -35.80
C ASP A 184 -25.15 -7.54 -37.04
N TYR A 185 -25.11 -8.88 -36.93
CA TYR A 185 -24.84 -9.83 -38.01
C TYR A 185 -25.85 -10.98 -38.03
N PRO A 186 -27.15 -10.70 -38.28
CA PRO A 186 -28.21 -11.71 -38.20
C PRO A 186 -28.15 -12.79 -39.33
N ASP A 187 -27.39 -12.52 -40.40
CA ASP A 187 -27.27 -13.41 -41.57
C ASP A 187 -25.96 -14.23 -41.56
N GLU A 188 -25.06 -14.04 -40.59
CA GLU A 188 -23.88 -14.88 -40.41
C GLU A 188 -24.22 -16.07 -39.51
N ASP A 189 -23.84 -17.29 -39.94
CA ASP A 189 -23.88 -18.52 -39.11
C ASP A 189 -22.89 -18.38 -37.91
N LEU A 190 -23.11 -17.35 -37.07
CA LEU A 190 -22.46 -17.26 -35.77
C LEU A 190 -23.00 -18.41 -34.94
N ALA A 191 -22.10 -19.32 -34.53
CA ALA A 191 -22.44 -20.50 -33.75
C ALA A 191 -23.52 -20.13 -32.72
N ASP A 192 -24.71 -20.69 -32.85
CA ASP A 192 -25.86 -20.49 -31.98
C ASP A 192 -25.34 -20.52 -30.51
N VAL A 193 -25.31 -19.36 -29.85
CA VAL A 193 -25.28 -19.37 -28.38
C VAL A 193 -26.73 -19.69 -27.99
N PRO A 194 -27.05 -20.93 -27.60
CA PRO A 194 -28.43 -21.31 -27.38
C PRO A 194 -28.97 -20.44 -26.23
N VAL A 195 -30.16 -19.86 -26.42
CA VAL A 195 -30.84 -19.08 -25.37
C VAL A 195 -30.92 -19.87 -24.06
N ASP A 196 -30.97 -21.20 -24.17
CA ASP A 196 -30.94 -22.12 -23.01
C ASP A 196 -29.58 -22.18 -22.30
N GLU A 197 -28.46 -22.00 -23.00
CA GLU A 197 -27.12 -21.85 -22.39
C GLU A 197 -26.96 -20.50 -21.68
N MET A 198 -27.50 -19.43 -22.25
CA MET A 198 -27.57 -18.12 -21.62
C MET A 198 -28.36 -18.16 -20.31
N LYS A 199 -29.50 -18.82 -20.29
CA LYS A 199 -30.34 -19.02 -19.09
C LYS A 199 -29.59 -19.79 -18.02
N LYS A 200 -28.91 -20.88 -18.39
CA LYS A 200 -28.17 -21.75 -17.48
C LYS A 200 -26.95 -21.11 -16.87
N THR A 201 -26.41 -20.09 -17.54
CA THR A 201 -25.24 -19.32 -17.05
C THR A 201 -25.65 -18.21 -16.06
N LEU A 202 -26.94 -17.84 -16.05
CA LEU A 202 -27.50 -16.79 -15.17
C LEU A 202 -28.16 -17.39 -13.89
N GLU A 203 -28.38 -18.70 -13.82
CA GLU A 203 -28.82 -19.43 -12.62
C GLU A 203 -27.60 -19.85 -11.75
#